data_e7c550ad55675562c2496a23f9a61e45
#
_entry.id   e7c550ad55675562c2496a23f9a61e45
#
_cell.length_a   1.000
_cell.length_b   1.000
_cell.length_c   1.000
_cell.angle_alpha   90.00
_cell.angle_beta   90.00
_cell.angle_gamma   90.00
#
_symmetry.space_group_name_H-M   'P 1'
#
loop_
_entity.id
_entity.type
_entity.pdbx_description
1 polymer ?
#
loop_
_entity_poly.entity_id
_entity_poly.type
_entity_poly.pdbx_seq_one_letter_code
_entity_poly.pdbx_strand_id
1 'polypeptide(L)'
;VSRIGLLLFCAVASVGCTSQSPTSAPVATAALTTPTTAPATTTSTTVGDTATTLTPTTTAAFVPTPTYVFPFTGRNVSYGTRHAGYQAIDVFGCGANVVAPTSGTVTQVRTTDPWEPAINDPATSGGHYVTMIGDDGVRYYFAHLGAISTTEGAIVVPGDALGTMGQTGDARATECHTHFGISWPCPTVEWQVRRGEILPPKYLDAWRLGQQLSPTDEVAATLASSPNACADAAHAKSATNA
;
A
#
# COMPACT_ATOMS: atom_id res chain seq x y z
N VAL A 1 2.31 -1.37 70.43
CA VAL A 1 3.56 -0.79 70.00
C VAL A 1 3.29 0.08 68.79
N SER A 2 3.27 1.38 69.06
CA SER A 2 2.96 2.49 68.14
C SER A 2 4.08 2.65 67.10
N ARG A 3 3.76 2.85 65.81
CA ARG A 3 4.70 3.43 64.84
C ARG A 3 4.06 4.60 64.13
N ILE A 4 4.70 5.74 64.34
CA ILE A 4 4.44 7.07 63.85
C ILE A 4 4.74 7.10 62.33
N GLY A 5 3.79 7.56 61.51
CA GLY A 5 3.97 7.83 60.08
C GLY A 5 4.48 9.25 59.85
N LEU A 6 5.55 9.37 59.09
CA LEU A 6 6.18 10.63 58.65
C LEU A 6 5.56 11.09 57.35
N LEU A 7 4.83 12.22 57.38
CA LEU A 7 4.27 12.88 56.20
C LEU A 7 5.38 13.75 55.57
N LEU A 8 5.75 13.44 54.32
CA LEU A 8 6.64 14.25 53.51
C LEU A 8 5.81 15.14 52.59
N PHE A 9 5.82 16.45 52.81
CA PHE A 9 5.24 17.43 51.89
C PHE A 9 6.20 17.68 50.73
N CYS A 10 5.80 17.37 49.50
CA CYS A 10 6.47 17.84 48.29
C CYS A 10 5.77 19.08 47.77
N ALA A 11 6.50 20.20 47.75
CA ALA A 11 6.08 21.46 47.15
C ALA A 11 6.16 21.34 45.60
N VAL A 12 5.06 21.64 44.90
CA VAL A 12 4.99 21.70 43.45
C VAL A 12 5.31 23.14 43.03
N ALA A 13 6.45 23.32 42.37
CA ALA A 13 6.79 24.56 41.69
C ALA A 13 6.15 24.57 40.29
N SER A 14 5.21 25.49 40.04
CA SER A 14 4.61 25.76 38.74
C SER A 14 5.52 26.65 37.89
N VAL A 15 6.09 26.08 36.83
CA VAL A 15 6.80 26.85 35.80
C VAL A 15 5.78 27.21 34.72
N GLY A 16 5.46 28.48 34.56
CA GLY A 16 4.62 29.01 33.54
C GLY A 16 5.37 29.03 32.19
N CYS A 17 4.87 28.30 31.19
CA CYS A 17 5.30 28.42 29.80
C CYS A 17 4.43 29.49 29.11
N THR A 18 5.04 30.60 28.73
CA THR A 18 4.45 31.59 27.82
C THR A 18 4.50 31.05 26.39
N SER A 19 3.34 30.83 25.79
CA SER A 19 3.17 30.49 24.37
C SER A 19 3.42 31.73 23.51
N GLN A 20 4.48 31.71 22.72
CA GLN A 20 4.67 32.64 21.59
C GLN A 20 4.05 32.04 20.32
N SER A 21 3.10 32.76 19.75
CA SER A 21 2.52 32.44 18.44
C SER A 21 3.52 32.75 17.33
N PRO A 22 3.69 31.90 16.31
CA PRO A 22 4.50 32.23 15.15
C PRO A 22 3.78 33.24 14.26
N THR A 23 4.45 34.34 13.95
CA THR A 23 4.05 35.38 12.98
C THR A 23 4.06 34.77 11.58
N SER A 24 2.91 34.84 10.89
CA SER A 24 2.77 34.44 9.49
C SER A 24 3.52 35.39 8.57
N ALA A 25 4.39 34.84 7.72
CA ALA A 25 5.05 35.54 6.62
C ALA A 25 4.05 35.73 5.44
N PRO A 26 4.16 36.81 4.67
CA PRO A 26 3.25 37.08 3.55
C PRO A 26 3.52 36.16 2.36
N VAL A 27 2.45 35.59 1.80
CA VAL A 27 2.45 34.80 0.56
C VAL A 27 2.68 35.76 -0.62
N ALA A 28 3.76 35.56 -1.37
CA ALA A 28 4.01 36.26 -2.62
C ALA A 28 3.11 35.67 -3.72
N THR A 29 2.19 36.51 -4.22
CA THR A 29 1.33 36.20 -5.38
C THR A 29 2.16 36.34 -6.66
N ALA A 30 2.48 35.21 -7.31
CA ALA A 30 3.10 35.20 -8.62
C ALA A 30 2.03 35.52 -9.69
N ALA A 31 2.23 36.61 -10.43
CA ALA A 31 1.36 37.01 -11.54
C ALA A 31 1.56 36.07 -12.74
N LEU A 32 0.45 35.51 -13.23
CA LEU A 32 0.38 34.68 -14.43
C LEU A 32 0.46 35.61 -15.66
N THR A 33 1.58 35.59 -16.39
CA THR A 33 1.69 36.29 -17.68
C THR A 33 1.22 35.36 -18.79
N THR A 34 0.11 35.73 -19.45
CA THR A 34 -0.37 35.06 -20.66
C THR A 34 0.47 35.48 -21.87
N PRO A 35 0.92 34.56 -22.75
CA PRO A 35 1.56 34.96 -24.01
C PRO A 35 0.50 35.41 -25.03
N THR A 36 0.66 36.61 -25.51
CA THR A 36 -0.10 37.20 -26.63
C THR A 36 0.33 36.56 -27.95
N THR A 37 -0.58 35.85 -28.61
CA THR A 37 -0.39 35.30 -29.95
C THR A 37 -0.59 36.40 -31.01
N ALA A 38 0.44 36.70 -31.78
CA ALA A 38 0.36 37.56 -32.96
C ALA A 38 -0.23 36.80 -34.17
N PRO A 39 -1.03 37.42 -35.06
CA PRO A 39 -1.60 36.72 -36.21
C PRO A 39 -0.56 36.51 -37.30
N ALA A 40 -0.42 35.29 -37.79
CA ALA A 40 0.40 34.92 -38.92
C ALA A 40 -0.35 35.26 -40.24
N THR A 41 0.30 36.02 -41.10
CA THR A 41 -0.14 36.34 -42.45
C THR A 41 -0.01 35.12 -43.37
N THR A 42 -1.11 34.61 -43.91
CA THR A 42 -1.15 33.53 -44.89
C THR A 42 -0.80 34.02 -46.29
N THR A 43 0.35 33.63 -46.79
CA THR A 43 0.68 33.71 -48.24
C THR A 43 0.34 32.35 -48.85
N SER A 44 -0.70 32.34 -49.72
CA SER A 44 -1.12 31.14 -50.47
C SER A 44 -0.20 30.98 -51.68
N THR A 45 0.58 29.90 -51.71
CA THR A 45 1.29 29.44 -52.91
C THR A 45 0.79 28.05 -53.25
N THR A 46 0.05 27.97 -54.36
CA THR A 46 -0.46 26.71 -54.94
C THR A 46 0.69 25.99 -55.62
N VAL A 47 1.09 24.80 -55.15
CA VAL A 47 1.94 23.87 -55.86
C VAL A 47 1.37 22.48 -55.69
N GLY A 48 1.32 21.79 -56.82
CA GLY A 48 0.61 20.57 -57.19
C GLY A 48 0.68 19.38 -56.21
N ASP A 49 -0.43 18.65 -56.24
CA ASP A 49 -0.70 17.38 -55.58
C ASP A 49 0.32 16.29 -55.95
N THR A 50 1.02 15.82 -54.94
CA THR A 50 1.48 14.44 -54.89
C THR A 50 1.13 13.93 -53.48
N ALA A 51 -0.02 13.27 -53.37
CA ALA A 51 -0.46 12.68 -52.09
C ALA A 51 0.45 11.52 -51.70
N THR A 52 1.47 11.81 -50.90
CA THR A 52 2.21 10.77 -50.19
C THR A 52 1.41 10.39 -48.96
N THR A 53 0.75 9.23 -49.04
CA THR A 53 0.03 8.64 -47.89
C THR A 53 1.08 8.28 -46.80
N LEU A 54 1.23 9.16 -45.82
CA LEU A 54 2.00 8.84 -44.62
C LEU A 54 1.16 7.88 -43.77
N THR A 55 1.55 6.61 -43.78
CA THR A 55 1.02 5.62 -42.83
C THR A 55 1.44 6.09 -41.42
N PRO A 56 0.49 6.28 -40.46
CA PRO A 56 0.88 6.61 -39.09
C PRO A 56 1.66 5.45 -38.49
N THR A 57 2.96 5.63 -38.30
CA THR A 57 3.76 4.70 -37.49
C THR A 57 3.31 4.85 -36.07
N THR A 58 2.46 3.93 -35.60
CA THR A 58 2.14 3.83 -34.18
C THR A 58 3.40 3.40 -33.45
N THR A 59 4.10 4.36 -32.87
CA THR A 59 5.19 4.05 -31.92
C THR A 59 4.53 3.39 -30.72
N ALA A 60 4.75 2.10 -30.54
CA ALA A 60 4.34 1.40 -29.32
C ALA A 60 5.00 2.10 -28.13
N ALA A 61 4.18 2.56 -27.19
CA ALA A 61 4.68 3.16 -25.96
C ALA A 61 5.57 2.11 -25.24
N PHE A 62 6.78 2.51 -24.88
CA PHE A 62 7.66 1.68 -24.04
C PHE A 62 7.00 1.53 -22.69
N VAL A 63 6.53 0.34 -22.36
CA VAL A 63 6.06 -0.03 -21.02
C VAL A 63 7.28 -0.57 -20.27
N PRO A 64 7.79 0.14 -19.26
CA PRO A 64 8.94 -0.35 -18.49
C PRO A 64 8.60 -1.70 -17.85
N THR A 65 9.55 -2.64 -17.89
CA THR A 65 9.42 -3.92 -17.20
C THR A 65 9.40 -3.65 -15.69
N PRO A 66 8.41 -4.17 -14.95
CA PRO A 66 8.35 -3.99 -13.49
C PRO A 66 9.63 -4.52 -12.81
N THR A 67 10.13 -3.76 -11.85
CA THR A 67 11.27 -4.17 -11.00
C THR A 67 10.74 -4.58 -9.64
N TYR A 68 11.25 -5.69 -9.10
CA TYR A 68 10.82 -6.24 -7.81
C TYR A 68 11.95 -6.26 -6.80
N VAL A 69 11.62 -5.97 -5.55
CA VAL A 69 12.48 -6.14 -4.39
C VAL A 69 11.78 -6.96 -3.29
N PHE A 70 12.57 -7.62 -2.44
CA PHE A 70 12.03 -8.32 -1.28
C PHE A 70 11.41 -7.29 -0.30
N PRO A 71 10.10 -7.39 0.04
CA PRO A 71 9.39 -6.29 0.71
C PRO A 71 9.60 -6.21 2.22
N PHE A 72 10.49 -7.02 2.80
CA PHE A 72 10.72 -7.05 4.24
C PHE A 72 12.21 -6.91 4.54
N THR A 73 12.61 -5.81 5.19
CA THR A 73 14.02 -5.55 5.49
C THR A 73 14.25 -5.48 6.99
N GLY A 74 15.27 -6.18 7.50
CA GLY A 74 15.57 -6.24 8.91
C GLY A 74 16.25 -7.55 9.29
N ARG A 75 16.48 -7.72 10.61
CA ARG A 75 17.07 -8.96 11.15
C ARG A 75 15.98 -10.00 11.37
N ASN A 76 16.35 -11.28 11.18
CA ASN A 76 15.50 -12.43 11.53
C ASN A 76 14.16 -12.48 10.80
N VAL A 77 14.08 -11.96 9.56
CA VAL A 77 12.88 -12.09 8.74
C VAL A 77 12.78 -13.52 8.23
N SER A 78 11.69 -14.19 8.56
CA SER A 78 11.40 -15.57 8.17
C SER A 78 9.93 -15.74 7.77
N TYR A 79 9.62 -16.76 6.99
CA TYR A 79 8.27 -17.17 6.62
C TYR A 79 8.23 -18.65 6.30
N GLY A 80 7.04 -19.23 6.40
CA GLY A 80 6.78 -20.63 6.03
C GLY A 80 6.49 -20.80 4.54
N THR A 81 5.80 -21.88 4.21
CA THR A 81 5.45 -22.22 2.82
C THR A 81 4.03 -21.81 2.43
N ARG A 82 3.17 -21.52 3.39
CA ARG A 82 1.76 -21.13 3.18
C ARG A 82 1.14 -20.60 4.46
N HIS A 83 0.09 -19.79 4.31
CA HIS A 83 -0.86 -19.44 5.36
C HIS A 83 -1.91 -20.56 5.53
N ALA A 84 -2.50 -20.68 6.72
CA ALA A 84 -3.61 -21.60 6.93
C ALA A 84 -4.90 -21.05 6.30
N GLY A 85 -5.57 -21.85 5.48
CA GLY A 85 -6.92 -21.60 4.99
C GLY A 85 -7.06 -20.90 3.65
N TYR A 86 -6.10 -20.05 3.22
CA TYR A 86 -6.14 -19.34 1.93
C TYR A 86 -4.73 -18.97 1.41
N GLN A 87 -4.65 -18.43 0.20
CA GLN A 87 -3.39 -18.20 -0.52
C GLN A 87 -2.70 -16.90 -0.07
N ALA A 88 -2.03 -16.97 1.08
CA ALA A 88 -1.25 -15.86 1.64
C ALA A 88 -0.04 -16.41 2.39
N ILE A 89 0.71 -15.53 3.05
CA ILE A 89 1.82 -15.91 3.93
C ILE A 89 1.96 -14.94 5.10
N ASP A 90 2.29 -15.47 6.27
CA ASP A 90 2.74 -14.67 7.41
C ASP A 90 4.26 -14.61 7.40
N VAL A 91 4.78 -13.39 7.40
CA VAL A 91 6.20 -13.08 7.44
C VAL A 91 6.53 -12.55 8.83
N PHE A 92 7.39 -13.25 9.56
CA PHE A 92 7.78 -12.96 10.95
C PHE A 92 9.04 -12.11 11.01
N GLY A 93 9.15 -11.23 12.04
CA GLY A 93 10.32 -10.38 12.24
C GLY A 93 9.95 -9.05 12.91
N CYS A 94 9.77 -9.03 14.24
CA CYS A 94 9.37 -7.85 15.01
C CYS A 94 10.14 -6.60 14.61
N GLY A 95 9.43 -5.52 14.25
CA GLY A 95 10.01 -4.23 13.90
C GLY A 95 10.76 -4.20 12.57
N ALA A 96 10.71 -5.27 11.76
CA ALA A 96 11.22 -5.23 10.39
C ALA A 96 10.49 -4.17 9.57
N ASN A 97 11.21 -3.49 8.68
CA ASN A 97 10.58 -2.55 7.75
C ASN A 97 9.79 -3.31 6.70
N VAL A 98 8.63 -2.75 6.35
CA VAL A 98 7.79 -3.17 5.24
C VAL A 98 7.92 -2.12 4.15
N VAL A 99 8.29 -2.56 2.94
CA VAL A 99 8.57 -1.68 1.80
C VAL A 99 7.78 -2.11 0.57
N ALA A 100 7.59 -1.19 -0.37
CA ALA A 100 6.94 -1.49 -1.64
C ALA A 100 7.75 -2.53 -2.44
N PRO A 101 7.15 -3.64 -2.88
CA PRO A 101 7.84 -4.67 -3.66
C PRO A 101 8.14 -4.22 -5.09
N THR A 102 7.35 -3.31 -5.63
CA THR A 102 7.44 -2.79 -7.01
C THR A 102 6.89 -1.36 -7.05
N SER A 103 7.04 -0.67 -8.18
CA SER A 103 6.41 0.64 -8.41
C SER A 103 4.89 0.49 -8.45
N GLY A 104 4.16 1.54 -8.01
CA GLY A 104 2.70 1.53 -8.01
C GLY A 104 2.10 2.64 -7.15
N THR A 105 0.81 2.48 -6.85
CA THR A 105 0.05 3.43 -6.05
C THR A 105 -0.53 2.76 -4.80
N VAL A 106 -0.36 3.40 -3.66
CA VAL A 106 -1.03 3.00 -2.40
C VAL A 106 -2.52 3.32 -2.53
N THR A 107 -3.37 2.29 -2.43
CA THR A 107 -4.80 2.41 -2.68
C THR A 107 -5.66 2.42 -1.43
N GLN A 108 -5.15 1.86 -0.33
CA GLN A 108 -5.84 1.87 0.96
C GLN A 108 -4.84 1.88 2.10
N VAL A 109 -5.15 2.65 3.13
CA VAL A 109 -4.40 2.70 4.38
C VAL A 109 -5.38 2.65 5.55
N ARG A 110 -5.17 1.75 6.50
CA ARG A 110 -5.91 1.74 7.76
C ARG A 110 -4.97 1.92 8.94
N THR A 111 -5.08 3.07 9.59
CA THR A 111 -4.24 3.49 10.73
C THR A 111 -4.90 3.24 12.09
N THR A 112 -6.13 2.74 12.09
CA THR A 112 -6.87 2.36 13.29
C THR A 112 -6.95 0.84 13.38
N ASP A 113 -7.06 0.31 14.60
CA ASP A 113 -7.21 -1.12 14.85
C ASP A 113 -8.59 -1.41 15.44
N PRO A 114 -9.62 -1.62 14.60
CA PRO A 114 -10.99 -1.84 15.04
C PRO A 114 -11.31 -3.29 15.42
N TRP A 115 -10.32 -4.21 15.38
CA TRP A 115 -10.58 -5.61 15.68
C TRP A 115 -10.90 -5.83 17.16
N GLU A 116 -12.02 -6.52 17.41
CA GLU A 116 -12.49 -6.86 18.74
C GLU A 116 -12.59 -8.39 18.88
N PRO A 117 -11.83 -9.01 19.80
CA PRO A 117 -11.80 -10.47 19.94
C PRO A 117 -13.18 -11.10 20.18
N ALA A 118 -14.07 -10.40 20.90
CA ALA A 118 -15.41 -10.91 21.22
C ALA A 118 -16.35 -10.94 20.00
N ILE A 119 -16.10 -10.07 19.00
CA ILE A 119 -16.88 -10.00 17.76
C ILE A 119 -16.23 -10.88 16.69
N ASN A 120 -14.90 -10.86 16.63
CA ASN A 120 -14.09 -11.61 15.67
C ASN A 120 -14.52 -11.40 14.22
N ASP A 121 -14.79 -10.12 13.83
CA ASP A 121 -15.15 -9.77 12.46
C ASP A 121 -13.92 -9.89 11.53
N PRO A 122 -13.93 -10.83 10.55
CA PRO A 122 -12.80 -11.03 9.66
C PRO A 122 -12.44 -9.81 8.80
N ALA A 123 -13.38 -8.88 8.57
CA ALA A 123 -13.12 -7.65 7.83
C ALA A 123 -12.19 -6.70 8.60
N THR A 124 -12.10 -6.86 9.93
CA THR A 124 -11.29 -6.04 10.82
C THR A 124 -9.99 -6.71 11.25
N SER A 125 -9.84 -8.03 11.05
CA SER A 125 -8.73 -8.84 11.56
C SER A 125 -7.34 -8.32 11.17
N GLY A 126 -7.19 -7.72 9.99
CA GLY A 126 -5.89 -7.18 9.54
C GLY A 126 -5.32 -6.01 10.35
N GLY A 127 -6.06 -5.43 11.33
CA GLY A 127 -5.59 -4.31 12.12
C GLY A 127 -5.14 -3.11 11.28
N HIS A 128 -3.95 -2.58 11.54
CA HIS A 128 -3.30 -1.61 10.65
C HIS A 128 -2.85 -2.29 9.36
N TYR A 129 -3.13 -1.68 8.22
CA TYR A 129 -2.70 -2.25 6.96
C TYR A 129 -2.42 -1.21 5.88
N VAL A 130 -1.66 -1.62 4.90
CA VAL A 130 -1.44 -0.92 3.62
C VAL A 130 -1.80 -1.85 2.48
N THR A 131 -2.49 -1.32 1.48
CA THR A 131 -2.73 -1.98 0.20
C THR A 131 -2.21 -1.10 -0.92
N MET A 132 -1.47 -1.68 -1.86
CA MET A 132 -1.05 -0.99 -3.07
C MET A 132 -1.42 -1.80 -4.31
N ILE A 133 -1.59 -1.11 -5.43
CA ILE A 133 -1.65 -1.72 -6.77
C ILE A 133 -0.36 -1.34 -7.48
N GLY A 134 0.39 -2.36 -7.88
CA GLY A 134 1.61 -2.19 -8.67
C GLY A 134 1.29 -1.71 -10.09
N ASP A 135 2.28 -1.11 -10.75
CA ASP A 135 2.20 -0.77 -12.19
C ASP A 135 2.05 -2.03 -13.06
N ASP A 136 2.31 -3.21 -12.47
CA ASP A 136 2.03 -4.54 -13.04
C ASP A 136 0.56 -4.97 -12.95
N GLY A 137 -0.32 -4.14 -12.37
CA GLY A 137 -1.75 -4.44 -12.17
C GLY A 137 -2.05 -5.37 -11.01
N VAL A 138 -1.06 -5.80 -10.23
CA VAL A 138 -1.21 -6.72 -9.11
C VAL A 138 -1.44 -5.96 -7.81
N ARG A 139 -2.34 -6.47 -6.96
CA ARG A 139 -2.54 -5.97 -5.61
C ARG A 139 -1.59 -6.65 -4.63
N TYR A 140 -0.94 -5.84 -3.80
CA TYR A 140 -0.11 -6.26 -2.67
C TYR A 140 -0.72 -5.74 -1.38
N TYR A 141 -0.92 -6.64 -0.41
CA TYR A 141 -1.56 -6.36 0.87
C TYR A 141 -0.62 -6.69 2.03
N PHE A 142 -0.51 -5.75 2.97
CA PHE A 142 0.35 -5.86 4.15
C PHE A 142 -0.47 -5.53 5.40
N ALA A 143 -0.74 -6.51 6.26
CA ALA A 143 -1.54 -6.32 7.48
C ALA A 143 -0.73 -6.54 8.75
N HIS A 144 -1.37 -6.29 9.89
CA HIS A 144 -0.81 -6.36 11.25
C HIS A 144 0.35 -5.41 11.49
N LEU A 145 0.41 -4.29 10.75
CA LEU A 145 1.51 -3.33 10.84
C LEU A 145 1.53 -2.66 12.22
N GLY A 146 2.75 -2.41 12.74
CA GLY A 146 2.97 -1.66 13.97
C GLY A 146 2.88 -0.15 13.73
N ALA A 147 3.53 0.33 12.68
CA ALA A 147 3.47 1.70 12.22
C ALA A 147 3.28 1.76 10.70
N ILE A 148 2.66 2.84 10.22
CA ILE A 148 2.46 3.11 8.80
C ILE A 148 3.26 4.34 8.44
N SER A 149 4.01 4.28 7.32
CA SER A 149 4.92 5.33 6.83
C SER A 149 4.49 5.92 5.48
N THR A 150 3.29 5.60 5.03
CA THR A 150 2.74 6.05 3.75
C THR A 150 1.31 6.54 3.90
N THR A 151 0.73 7.07 2.84
CA THR A 151 -0.67 7.54 2.80
C THR A 151 -1.37 7.01 1.55
N GLU A 152 -2.68 6.95 1.58
CA GLU A 152 -3.49 6.63 0.41
C GLU A 152 -3.25 7.66 -0.71
N GLY A 153 -3.15 7.18 -1.94
CA GLY A 153 -2.78 7.97 -3.12
C GLY A 153 -1.27 8.16 -3.33
N ALA A 154 -0.41 7.75 -2.40
CA ALA A 154 1.03 7.85 -2.59
C ALA A 154 1.50 6.99 -3.75
N ILE A 155 2.32 7.58 -4.64
CA ILE A 155 3.07 6.86 -5.67
C ILE A 155 4.37 6.38 -5.04
N VAL A 156 4.67 5.10 -5.18
CA VAL A 156 5.82 4.45 -4.57
C VAL A 156 6.68 3.73 -5.62
N VAL A 157 7.97 3.63 -5.35
CA VAL A 157 8.92 2.83 -6.13
C VAL A 157 9.46 1.67 -5.30
N PRO A 158 10.09 0.64 -5.91
CA PRO A 158 10.64 -0.50 -5.17
C PRO A 158 11.53 -0.05 -4.00
N GLY A 159 11.23 -0.51 -2.79
CA GLY A 159 11.98 -0.18 -1.58
C GLY A 159 11.46 1.02 -0.77
N ASP A 160 10.48 1.77 -1.27
CA ASP A 160 9.85 2.85 -0.51
C ASP A 160 9.13 2.32 0.73
N ALA A 161 9.27 3.05 1.85
CA ALA A 161 8.73 2.63 3.13
C ALA A 161 7.19 2.66 3.15
N LEU A 162 6.58 1.52 3.47
CA LEU A 162 5.14 1.39 3.72
C LEU A 162 4.82 1.39 5.21
N GLY A 163 5.72 0.86 6.04
CA GLY A 163 5.52 0.76 7.48
C GLY A 163 6.51 -0.15 8.17
N THR A 164 6.13 -0.62 9.36
CA THR A 164 6.89 -1.63 10.12
C THR A 164 5.99 -2.81 10.49
N MET A 165 6.58 -3.99 10.56
CA MET A 165 5.93 -5.20 11.04
C MET A 165 5.48 -5.04 12.49
N GLY A 166 4.29 -5.58 12.83
CA GLY A 166 3.70 -5.42 14.16
C GLY A 166 2.83 -6.58 14.62
N GLN A 167 1.80 -6.25 15.41
CA GLN A 167 0.88 -7.21 16.05
C GLN A 167 -0.53 -6.63 16.16
N THR A 168 -0.96 -5.78 15.23
CA THR A 168 -2.33 -5.20 15.28
C THR A 168 -3.37 -6.19 14.72
N GLY A 169 -4.63 -5.91 14.96
CA GLY A 169 -5.72 -6.80 14.59
C GLY A 169 -5.74 -8.10 15.41
N ASP A 170 -6.07 -9.21 14.78
CA ASP A 170 -6.10 -10.54 15.42
C ASP A 170 -4.70 -11.10 15.72
N ALA A 171 -3.64 -10.44 15.22
CA ALA A 171 -2.25 -10.75 15.57
C ALA A 171 -1.82 -10.29 16.98
N ARG A 172 -2.66 -9.57 17.74
CA ARG A 172 -2.32 -9.02 19.07
C ARG A 172 -1.77 -10.03 20.06
N ALA A 173 -2.18 -11.30 19.95
CA ALA A 173 -1.77 -12.38 20.83
C ALA A 173 -0.81 -13.40 20.17
N THR A 174 -0.28 -13.10 19.01
CA THR A 174 0.64 -13.96 18.26
C THR A 174 2.04 -13.35 18.21
N GLU A 175 3.00 -14.03 17.60
CA GLU A 175 4.31 -13.47 17.28
C GLU A 175 4.16 -12.31 16.28
N CYS A 176 5.04 -11.29 16.39
CA CYS A 176 5.04 -10.17 15.43
C CYS A 176 5.23 -10.67 14.01
N HIS A 177 4.30 -10.32 13.14
CA HIS A 177 4.37 -10.67 11.73
C HIS A 177 3.65 -9.63 10.87
N THR A 178 3.86 -9.72 9.57
CA THR A 178 3.03 -9.09 8.56
C THR A 178 2.35 -10.19 7.77
N HIS A 179 1.03 -10.18 7.75
CA HIS A 179 0.29 -10.96 6.79
C HIS A 179 0.46 -10.33 5.41
N PHE A 180 1.00 -11.10 4.46
CA PHE A 180 1.27 -10.67 3.11
C PHE A 180 0.43 -11.43 2.10
N GLY A 181 -0.37 -10.67 1.31
CA GLY A 181 -1.24 -11.19 0.26
C GLY A 181 -0.92 -10.63 -1.10
N ILE A 182 -1.01 -11.47 -2.13
CA ILE A 182 -0.97 -11.11 -3.55
C ILE A 182 -2.32 -11.45 -4.15
N SER A 183 -2.94 -10.50 -4.89
CA SER A 183 -4.23 -10.71 -5.54
C SER A 183 -4.43 -9.74 -6.71
N TRP A 184 -5.62 -9.71 -7.26
CA TRP A 184 -6.07 -8.70 -8.22
C TRP A 184 -6.91 -7.61 -7.56
N PRO A 185 -6.99 -6.39 -8.13
CA PRO A 185 -7.88 -5.34 -7.65
C PRO A 185 -9.35 -5.69 -7.95
N CYS A 186 -10.22 -5.49 -6.95
CA CYS A 186 -11.67 -5.54 -7.13
C CYS A 186 -12.24 -4.12 -7.26
N PRO A 187 -13.38 -3.92 -7.96
CA PRO A 187 -14.07 -2.62 -8.04
C PRO A 187 -14.55 -2.11 -6.66
N THR A 188 -14.85 -3.02 -5.76
CA THR A 188 -15.25 -2.78 -4.37
C THR A 188 -14.17 -3.27 -3.42
N VAL A 189 -14.21 -2.78 -2.16
CA VAL A 189 -13.22 -3.17 -1.14
C VAL A 189 -13.63 -4.53 -0.55
N GLU A 190 -13.21 -5.59 -1.23
CA GLU A 190 -13.48 -6.97 -0.80
C GLU A 190 -12.28 -7.53 -0.02
N TRP A 191 -12.45 -7.62 1.30
CA TRP A 191 -11.38 -8.09 2.19
C TRP A 191 -10.99 -9.55 1.92
N GLN A 192 -11.93 -10.37 1.44
CA GLN A 192 -11.69 -11.79 1.13
C GLN A 192 -10.65 -11.95 0.01
N VAL A 193 -10.79 -11.19 -1.10
CA VAL A 193 -9.82 -11.20 -2.20
C VAL A 193 -8.56 -10.43 -1.81
N ARG A 194 -8.71 -9.31 -1.08
CA ARG A 194 -7.57 -8.49 -0.66
C ARG A 194 -6.55 -9.26 0.16
N ARG A 195 -6.99 -10.14 1.05
CA ARG A 195 -6.09 -10.88 1.96
C ARG A 195 -5.14 -11.84 1.25
N GLY A 196 -5.44 -12.26 0.00
CA GLY A 196 -4.54 -13.08 -0.82
C GLY A 196 -5.26 -14.17 -1.61
N GLU A 197 -4.90 -14.28 -2.88
CA GLU A 197 -5.42 -15.25 -3.85
C GLU A 197 -4.29 -16.00 -4.56
N ILE A 198 -3.06 -15.51 -4.45
CA ILE A 198 -1.85 -16.11 -5.02
C ILE A 198 -0.89 -16.43 -3.87
N LEU A 199 -0.32 -17.64 -3.88
CA LEU A 199 0.62 -18.07 -2.83
C LEU A 199 1.98 -17.35 -2.97
N PRO A 200 2.39 -16.51 -1.99
CA PRO A 200 3.52 -15.60 -2.17
C PRO A 200 4.94 -16.21 -2.10
N PRO A 201 5.23 -17.37 -1.43
CA PRO A 201 6.61 -17.76 -1.12
C PRO A 201 7.55 -17.82 -2.31
N LYS A 202 7.13 -18.33 -3.48
CA LYS A 202 8.00 -18.40 -4.66
C LYS A 202 8.45 -17.03 -5.16
N TYR A 203 7.59 -16.00 -5.00
CA TYR A 203 7.91 -14.61 -5.35
C TYR A 203 8.85 -14.01 -4.32
N LEU A 204 8.55 -14.21 -3.03
CA LEU A 204 9.41 -13.74 -1.95
C LEU A 204 10.81 -14.36 -2.02
N ASP A 205 10.92 -15.65 -2.34
CA ASP A 205 12.22 -16.34 -2.52
C ASP A 205 13.00 -15.74 -3.70
N ALA A 206 12.32 -15.54 -4.84
CA ALA A 206 12.92 -14.94 -6.02
C ALA A 206 13.41 -13.50 -5.74
N TRP A 207 12.55 -12.65 -5.15
CA TRP A 207 12.89 -11.27 -4.84
C TRP A 207 13.99 -11.13 -3.78
N ARG A 208 14.04 -12.05 -2.80
CA ARG A 208 15.13 -12.12 -1.81
C ARG A 208 16.49 -12.42 -2.45
N LEU A 209 16.50 -13.16 -3.56
CA LEU A 209 17.68 -13.46 -4.37
C LEU A 209 17.96 -12.40 -5.46
N GLY A 210 17.18 -11.31 -5.53
CA GLY A 210 17.29 -10.28 -6.56
C GLY A 210 16.77 -10.69 -7.94
N GLN A 211 16.04 -11.81 -8.02
CA GLN A 211 15.40 -12.28 -9.25
C GLN A 211 14.10 -11.52 -9.51
N GLN A 212 13.82 -11.22 -10.78
CA GLN A 212 12.69 -10.39 -11.23
C GLN A 212 11.50 -11.26 -11.64
N LEU A 213 10.99 -12.09 -10.72
CA LEU A 213 9.82 -12.94 -10.97
C LEU A 213 8.54 -12.12 -10.79
N SER A 214 7.77 -11.94 -11.88
CA SER A 214 6.47 -11.26 -11.85
C SER A 214 5.33 -12.20 -11.45
N PRO A 215 4.38 -11.78 -10.59
CA PRO A 215 3.17 -12.54 -10.31
C PRO A 215 2.05 -12.33 -11.35
N THR A 216 2.22 -11.44 -12.33
CA THR A 216 1.18 -11.00 -13.26
C THR A 216 0.51 -12.16 -14.00
N ASP A 217 1.29 -13.08 -14.55
CA ASP A 217 0.73 -14.20 -15.33
C ASP A 217 -0.09 -15.16 -14.46
N GLU A 218 0.36 -15.45 -13.23
CA GLU A 218 -0.39 -16.30 -12.31
C GLU A 218 -1.65 -15.59 -11.81
N VAL A 219 -1.58 -14.29 -11.52
CA VAL A 219 -2.75 -13.48 -11.18
C VAL A 219 -3.78 -13.51 -12.31
N ALA A 220 -3.35 -13.30 -13.56
CA ALA A 220 -4.23 -13.33 -14.72
C ALA A 220 -4.86 -14.71 -14.94
N ALA A 221 -4.09 -15.78 -14.84
CA ALA A 221 -4.57 -17.15 -14.98
C ALA A 221 -5.57 -17.54 -13.89
N THR A 222 -5.28 -17.16 -12.64
CA THR A 222 -6.16 -17.43 -11.49
C THR A 222 -7.47 -16.66 -11.61
N LEU A 223 -7.42 -15.38 -11.98
CA LEU A 223 -8.61 -14.57 -12.22
C LEU A 223 -9.45 -15.13 -13.38
N ALA A 224 -8.82 -15.58 -14.47
CA ALA A 224 -9.52 -16.19 -15.59
C ALA A 224 -10.26 -17.49 -15.21
N SER A 225 -9.75 -18.24 -14.22
CA SER A 225 -10.42 -19.43 -13.66
C SER A 225 -11.51 -19.09 -12.64
N SER A 226 -11.53 -17.86 -12.13
CA SER A 226 -12.49 -17.38 -11.12
C SER A 226 -13.03 -15.98 -11.51
N PRO A 227 -13.69 -15.82 -12.65
CA PRO A 227 -14.04 -14.51 -13.21
C PRO A 227 -15.00 -13.70 -12.33
N ASN A 228 -15.73 -14.36 -11.44
CA ASN A 228 -16.68 -13.75 -10.51
C ASN A 228 -16.13 -13.55 -9.09
N ALA A 229 -14.85 -13.79 -8.85
CA ALA A 229 -14.27 -13.80 -7.49
C ALA A 229 -14.58 -12.54 -6.68
N CYS A 230 -14.54 -11.36 -7.30
CA CYS A 230 -14.89 -10.11 -6.61
C CYS A 230 -16.39 -10.03 -6.25
N ALA A 231 -17.28 -10.49 -7.14
CA ALA A 231 -18.72 -10.49 -6.91
C ALA A 231 -19.11 -11.56 -5.86
N ASP A 232 -18.50 -12.74 -5.93
CA ASP A 232 -18.75 -13.84 -4.99
C ASP A 232 -18.29 -13.44 -3.57
N ALA A 233 -17.16 -12.75 -3.44
CA ALA A 233 -16.69 -12.20 -2.17
C ALA A 233 -17.66 -11.15 -1.59
N ALA A 234 -18.24 -10.29 -2.43
CA ALA A 234 -19.24 -9.31 -2.01
C ALA A 234 -20.52 -9.99 -1.50
N HIS A 235 -20.99 -11.04 -2.17
CA HIS A 235 -22.17 -11.81 -1.77
C HIS A 235 -21.93 -12.58 -0.46
N ALA A 236 -20.79 -13.19 -0.26
CA ALA A 236 -20.45 -13.89 0.96
C ALA A 236 -20.49 -12.97 2.21
N LYS A 237 -20.09 -11.70 2.05
CA LYS A 237 -20.19 -10.68 3.10
C LYS A 237 -21.63 -10.38 3.50
N SER A 238 -22.55 -10.30 2.53
CA SER A 238 -23.97 -10.04 2.80
C SER A 238 -24.65 -11.18 3.54
N ALA A 239 -24.25 -12.43 3.26
CA ALA A 239 -24.82 -13.61 3.92
C ALA A 239 -24.37 -13.80 5.37
N THR A 240 -23.21 -13.26 5.77
CA THR A 240 -22.72 -13.33 7.15
C THR A 240 -23.32 -12.24 8.06
N ASN A 241 -23.95 -11.21 7.50
CA ASN A 241 -24.58 -10.11 8.22
C ASN A 241 -26.13 -10.20 8.27
N ALA A 242 -26.72 -11.31 7.80
CA ALA A 242 -28.15 -11.62 7.83
C ALA A 242 -28.43 -12.73 8.86
#